data_591fe9e28abafb1da2b207f85d503c81
#
_entry.id   591fe9e28abafb1da2b207f85d503c81
#
_cell.length_a   1.000
_cell.length_b   1.000
_cell.length_c   1.000
_cell.angle_alpha   90.00
_cell.angle_beta   90.00
_cell.angle_gamma   90.00
#
_symmetry.space_group_name_H-M   'P 1'
#
loop_
_entity.id
_entity.type
_entity.pdbx_description
1 polymer ?
#
loop_
_entity_poly.entity_id
_entity_poly.type
_entity_poly.pdbx_seq_one_letter_code
_entity_poly.pdbx_strand_id
1 'polypeptide(L)'
;MTRWKFSAGMIVFLIGMLAGTACGATRLLYWNIQDGMWDGQGDNFNRFVEWVRKQSPDICVFAEMRTKRQTGKIDHVNDESQRILPKGWPALAARYGHGNIWLSSGNPKCYMQGITSRFPIESVAKDLVPTGSGWARINVGTNVLNIVTVHLNWTPWGRGCKSDAERKASAAKFGGDFARRDEIETVLRKSFLSVPDASNQFWVVAGDYNSYSPVDGKRYGYPPDSPRYAVHRWLAESTPLVDVMHEWLPNDFHVTCGAKSRIDYVYMTRGLFGHVEEARVVVDRYTRPEYSGVGDIWRPSDHRPIMVDFDF
;
A
#
# COMPACT_ATOMS: atom_id res chain seq x y z
N MET A 1 -77.43 -37.80 -3.95
CA MET A 1 -76.32 -37.64 -4.98
C MET A 1 -75.52 -36.40 -4.66
N THR A 2 -74.45 -36.54 -3.88
CA THR A 2 -73.68 -35.41 -3.38
C THR A 2 -72.34 -35.36 -4.12
N ARG A 3 -72.12 -34.32 -4.93
CA ARG A 3 -70.88 -34.13 -5.70
C ARG A 3 -69.82 -33.47 -4.85
N TRP A 4 -68.68 -34.13 -4.65
CA TRP A 4 -67.52 -33.57 -4.03
C TRP A 4 -66.68 -32.84 -5.11
N LYS A 5 -66.36 -31.54 -4.84
CA LYS A 5 -65.40 -30.77 -5.65
C LYS A 5 -64.04 -30.89 -5.01
N PHE A 6 -63.09 -31.43 -5.70
CA PHE A 6 -61.68 -31.38 -5.35
C PHE A 6 -61.13 -30.02 -5.83
N SER A 7 -60.62 -29.27 -4.87
CA SER A 7 -59.83 -28.04 -5.17
C SER A 7 -58.38 -28.43 -5.25
N ALA A 8 -57.78 -28.23 -6.44
CA ALA A 8 -56.33 -28.43 -6.63
C ALA A 8 -55.60 -27.17 -6.14
N GLY A 9 -54.95 -27.33 -4.99
CA GLY A 9 -54.03 -26.32 -4.49
C GLY A 9 -52.73 -26.33 -5.28
N MET A 10 -52.46 -25.24 -5.99
CA MET A 10 -51.20 -25.01 -6.71
C MET A 10 -50.13 -24.55 -5.71
N ILE A 11 -49.18 -25.43 -5.40
CA ILE A 11 -48.01 -25.09 -4.59
C ILE A 11 -47.00 -24.42 -5.53
N VAL A 12 -46.85 -23.10 -5.43
CA VAL A 12 -45.80 -22.35 -6.10
C VAL A 12 -44.54 -22.48 -5.27
N PHE A 13 -43.60 -23.29 -5.75
CA PHE A 13 -42.23 -23.27 -5.26
C PHE A 13 -41.53 -22.00 -5.76
N LEU A 14 -41.37 -21.01 -4.91
CA LEU A 14 -40.44 -19.92 -5.13
C LEU A 14 -39.00 -20.49 -4.97
N ILE A 15 -38.37 -20.86 -6.08
CA ILE A 15 -36.93 -21.06 -6.12
C ILE A 15 -36.31 -19.65 -6.03
N GLY A 16 -35.92 -19.27 -4.85
CA GLY A 16 -35.05 -18.09 -4.65
C GLY A 16 -33.72 -18.38 -5.35
N MET A 17 -33.55 -17.87 -6.55
CA MET A 17 -32.22 -17.73 -7.13
C MET A 17 -31.47 -16.73 -6.26
N LEU A 18 -30.61 -17.24 -5.38
CA LEU A 18 -29.47 -16.47 -4.88
C LEU A 18 -28.63 -16.16 -6.13
N ALA A 19 -28.90 -14.99 -6.73
CA ALA A 19 -27.97 -14.37 -7.63
C ALA A 19 -26.71 -14.12 -6.79
N GLY A 20 -25.76 -15.03 -6.84
CA GLY A 20 -24.39 -14.72 -6.47
C GLY A 20 -24.00 -13.54 -7.35
N THR A 21 -23.93 -12.36 -6.77
CA THR A 21 -23.28 -11.23 -7.41
C THR A 21 -21.86 -11.69 -7.69
N ALA A 22 -21.55 -11.95 -8.95
CA ALA A 22 -20.16 -12.04 -9.38
C ALA A 22 -19.50 -10.78 -8.83
N CYS A 23 -18.63 -10.94 -7.84
CA CYS A 23 -17.85 -9.85 -7.33
C CYS A 23 -16.92 -9.48 -8.48
N GLY A 24 -17.14 -8.34 -9.13
CA GLY A 24 -16.24 -7.87 -10.17
C GLY A 24 -14.84 -7.73 -9.57
N ALA A 25 -13.83 -7.66 -10.44
CA ALA A 25 -12.42 -7.55 -10.04
C ALA A 25 -12.24 -6.54 -8.88
N THR A 26 -11.55 -6.98 -7.85
CA THR A 26 -11.23 -6.13 -6.69
C THR A 26 -9.99 -5.30 -7.02
N ARG A 27 -10.09 -3.99 -6.84
CA ARG A 27 -9.00 -3.06 -7.13
C ARG A 27 -8.31 -2.59 -5.86
N LEU A 28 -7.03 -2.89 -5.74
CA LEU A 28 -6.15 -2.42 -4.67
C LEU A 28 -5.26 -1.30 -5.20
N LEU A 29 -5.24 -0.18 -4.48
CA LEU A 29 -4.33 0.94 -4.68
C LEU A 29 -3.35 1.01 -3.52
N TYR A 30 -2.04 0.90 -3.78
CA TYR A 30 -1.01 1.28 -2.82
C TYR A 30 -0.40 2.63 -3.21
N TRP A 31 -0.18 3.52 -2.23
CA TRP A 31 0.50 4.79 -2.47
C TRP A 31 1.16 5.37 -1.20
N ASN A 32 2.44 5.73 -1.27
CA ASN A 32 3.04 6.65 -0.31
C ASN A 32 2.62 8.07 -0.68
N ILE A 33 1.82 8.72 0.19
CA ILE A 33 1.20 10.01 -0.07
C ILE A 33 1.98 11.18 0.53
N GLN A 34 3.25 10.97 0.78
CA GLN A 34 4.20 12.00 1.23
C GLN A 34 3.64 12.93 2.30
N ASP A 35 3.81 12.55 3.58
CA ASP A 35 3.35 13.34 4.73
C ASP A 35 1.86 13.81 4.63
N GLY A 36 0.98 12.97 4.06
CA GLY A 36 -0.44 13.26 3.93
C GLY A 36 -0.77 14.27 2.82
N MET A 37 -0.06 14.25 1.71
CA MET A 37 -0.29 15.13 0.54
C MET A 37 -0.07 16.62 0.82
N TRP A 38 0.91 16.94 1.62
CA TRP A 38 1.08 18.31 2.11
C TRP A 38 1.75 19.28 1.13
N ASP A 39 2.03 18.95 -0.09
CA ASP A 39 2.88 19.74 -1.01
C ASP A 39 2.35 21.15 -1.36
N GLY A 40 1.85 21.84 -0.35
CA GLY A 40 1.65 23.28 -0.37
C GLY A 40 0.50 23.81 -1.20
N GLN A 41 -0.43 22.99 -1.56
CA GLN A 41 -1.53 23.41 -2.42
C GLN A 41 -2.85 23.41 -1.66
N GLY A 42 -3.50 24.56 -1.61
CA GLY A 42 -4.74 24.77 -0.87
C GLY A 42 -5.93 23.88 -1.30
N ASP A 43 -5.81 23.11 -2.37
CA ASP A 43 -6.86 22.23 -2.90
C ASP A 43 -6.47 20.76 -2.97
N ASN A 44 -5.40 20.36 -2.29
CA ASN A 44 -4.87 19.00 -2.33
C ASN A 44 -5.91 17.92 -2.02
N PHE A 45 -6.74 18.15 -1.00
CA PHE A 45 -7.70 17.15 -0.57
C PHE A 45 -8.82 16.94 -1.60
N ASN A 46 -9.30 18.01 -2.23
CA ASN A 46 -10.32 17.89 -3.28
C ASN A 46 -9.77 17.14 -4.48
N ARG A 47 -8.60 17.51 -4.95
CA ARG A 47 -7.93 16.85 -6.09
C ARG A 47 -7.59 15.39 -5.80
N PHE A 48 -7.12 15.09 -4.59
CA PHE A 48 -6.87 13.72 -4.15
C PHE A 48 -8.16 12.89 -4.18
N VAL A 49 -9.23 13.40 -3.57
CA VAL A 49 -10.53 12.72 -3.55
C VAL A 49 -11.05 12.49 -4.97
N GLU A 50 -10.98 13.50 -5.83
CA GLU A 50 -11.40 13.39 -7.23
C GLU A 50 -10.60 12.33 -7.98
N TRP A 51 -9.27 12.33 -7.79
CA TRP A 51 -8.40 11.37 -8.43
C TRP A 51 -8.66 9.95 -7.93
N VAL A 52 -8.74 9.72 -6.62
CA VAL A 52 -9.05 8.40 -6.06
C VAL A 52 -10.42 7.91 -6.54
N ARG A 53 -11.44 8.77 -6.54
CA ARG A 53 -12.77 8.43 -7.10
C ARG A 53 -12.69 7.99 -8.56
N LYS A 54 -11.91 8.69 -9.38
CA LYS A 54 -11.71 8.35 -10.80
C LYS A 54 -11.02 6.99 -10.96
N GLN A 55 -10.05 6.66 -10.10
CA GLN A 55 -9.39 5.35 -10.11
C GLN A 55 -10.31 4.24 -9.60
N SER A 56 -11.31 4.60 -8.78
CA SER A 56 -12.31 3.68 -8.22
C SER A 56 -11.74 2.45 -7.52
N PRO A 57 -10.73 2.58 -6.63
CA PRO A 57 -10.24 1.43 -5.88
C PRO A 57 -11.28 0.95 -4.87
N ASP A 58 -11.25 -0.34 -4.57
CA ASP A 58 -12.04 -0.96 -3.50
C ASP A 58 -11.30 -0.91 -2.17
N ILE A 59 -9.96 -0.97 -2.25
CA ILE A 59 -9.04 -0.97 -1.12
C ILE A 59 -7.90 -0.01 -1.45
N CYS A 60 -7.61 0.92 -0.53
CA CYS A 60 -6.41 1.73 -0.57
C CYS A 60 -5.49 1.38 0.60
N VAL A 61 -4.23 1.20 0.33
CA VAL A 61 -3.15 1.09 1.31
C VAL A 61 -2.26 2.32 1.17
N PHE A 62 -2.18 3.14 2.21
CA PHE A 62 -1.40 4.36 2.17
C PHE A 62 -0.23 4.31 3.14
N ALA A 63 0.93 4.80 2.71
CA ALA A 63 2.04 5.15 3.59
C ALA A 63 2.08 6.68 3.79
N GLU A 64 2.67 7.10 4.91
CA GLU A 64 2.79 8.51 5.30
C GLU A 64 1.45 9.26 5.42
N MET A 65 0.43 8.60 5.94
CA MET A 65 -0.91 9.17 6.14
C MET A 65 -0.97 10.32 7.15
N ARG A 66 0.10 10.57 7.84
CA ARG A 66 0.20 11.63 8.82
C ARG A 66 0.90 12.83 8.22
N THR A 67 0.26 13.99 8.27
CA THR A 67 0.90 15.25 7.94
C THR A 67 1.91 15.60 9.03
N LYS A 68 3.18 15.71 8.68
CA LYS A 68 4.22 16.24 9.54
C LYS A 68 4.27 17.76 9.45
N ARG A 69 4.56 18.40 10.56
CA ARG A 69 4.98 19.79 10.57
C ARG A 69 6.36 19.88 9.95
N GLN A 70 6.49 20.46 8.78
CA GLN A 70 7.79 20.81 8.24
C GLN A 70 8.24 22.16 8.80
N THR A 71 9.38 22.16 9.46
CA THR A 71 10.09 23.37 9.84
C THR A 71 10.96 23.77 8.66
N GLY A 72 10.63 24.85 7.98
CA GLY A 72 11.41 25.35 6.84
C GLY A 72 10.52 26.05 5.81
N LYS A 73 10.97 26.28 4.63
CA LYS A 73 10.52 27.25 3.64
C LYS A 73 9.05 27.20 3.19
N ILE A 74 8.21 26.30 3.68
CA ILE A 74 6.82 26.17 3.25
C ILE A 74 5.90 26.17 4.49
N ASP A 75 5.38 27.35 4.82
CA ASP A 75 4.62 27.58 6.07
C ASP A 75 3.15 27.13 6.04
N HIS A 76 2.63 26.73 4.90
CA HIS A 76 1.22 26.32 4.79
C HIS A 76 0.90 25.02 5.54
N VAL A 77 1.92 24.23 5.90
CA VAL A 77 1.75 23.06 6.78
C VAL A 77 1.46 23.47 8.23
N ASN A 78 1.59 24.75 8.56
CA ASN A 78 1.25 25.26 9.90
C ASN A 78 -0.24 25.49 10.10
N ASP A 79 -1.00 25.61 9.04
CA ASP A 79 -2.46 25.68 9.12
C ASP A 79 -3.01 24.25 9.36
N GLU A 80 -3.54 24.03 10.56
CA GLU A 80 -4.15 22.74 10.92
C GLU A 80 -5.33 22.37 10.03
N SER A 81 -6.01 23.34 9.41
CA SER A 81 -7.12 23.11 8.50
C SER A 81 -6.67 22.43 7.20
N GLN A 82 -5.41 22.60 6.84
CA GLN A 82 -4.79 21.99 5.63
C GLN A 82 -4.14 20.65 5.90
N ARG A 83 -4.21 20.13 7.14
CA ARG A 83 -3.63 18.86 7.52
C ARG A 83 -4.68 17.78 7.58
N ILE A 84 -4.39 16.64 6.97
CA ILE A 84 -5.12 15.43 7.31
C ILE A 84 -4.51 14.85 8.57
N LEU A 85 -5.15 15.12 9.69
CA LEU A 85 -4.86 14.43 10.93
C LEU A 85 -5.51 13.04 10.89
N PRO A 86 -5.01 12.06 11.69
CA PRO A 86 -5.62 10.73 11.77
C PRO A 86 -7.14 10.75 11.95
N LYS A 87 -7.62 11.68 12.77
CA LYS A 87 -9.06 11.89 13.02
C LYS A 87 -9.86 12.39 11.81
N GLY A 88 -9.20 12.98 10.81
CA GLY A 88 -9.84 13.51 9.60
C GLY A 88 -10.00 12.47 8.49
N TRP A 89 -9.29 11.36 8.56
CA TRP A 89 -9.34 10.33 7.54
C TRP A 89 -10.72 9.72 7.30
N PRO A 90 -11.57 9.44 8.33
CA PRO A 90 -12.92 8.93 8.09
C PRO A 90 -13.75 9.83 7.16
N ALA A 91 -13.75 11.14 7.43
CA ALA A 91 -14.47 12.09 6.60
C ALA A 91 -13.90 12.21 5.19
N LEU A 92 -12.57 12.15 5.04
CA LEU A 92 -11.92 12.21 3.74
C LEU A 92 -12.21 10.95 2.91
N ALA A 93 -12.09 9.76 3.51
CA ALA A 93 -12.31 8.50 2.84
C ALA A 93 -13.75 8.32 2.39
N ALA A 94 -14.72 8.76 3.19
CA ALA A 94 -16.12 8.75 2.83
C ALA A 94 -16.40 9.54 1.54
N ARG A 95 -15.62 10.60 1.26
CA ARG A 95 -15.76 11.41 0.05
C ARG A 95 -15.42 10.67 -1.24
N TYR A 96 -14.58 9.63 -1.18
CA TYR A 96 -14.30 8.76 -2.33
C TYR A 96 -14.91 7.36 -2.22
N GLY A 97 -15.86 7.19 -1.29
CA GLY A 97 -16.69 5.99 -1.21
C GLY A 97 -16.19 4.89 -0.28
N HIS A 98 -15.18 5.17 0.56
CA HIS A 98 -14.68 4.21 1.55
C HIS A 98 -15.27 4.51 2.92
N GLY A 99 -16.08 3.56 3.42
CA GLY A 99 -16.72 3.66 4.75
C GLY A 99 -15.88 3.10 5.89
N ASN A 100 -14.83 2.36 5.60
CA ASN A 100 -14.01 1.67 6.58
C ASN A 100 -12.58 2.20 6.55
N ILE A 101 -12.00 2.42 7.74
CA ILE A 101 -10.63 2.91 7.90
C ILE A 101 -9.94 2.18 9.03
N TRP A 102 -8.69 1.87 8.80
CA TRP A 102 -7.79 1.34 9.79
C TRP A 102 -6.44 2.05 9.71
N LEU A 103 -5.88 2.36 10.87
CA LEU A 103 -4.57 2.98 10.99
C LEU A 103 -3.62 2.01 11.69
N SER A 104 -2.44 1.84 11.13
CA SER A 104 -1.43 0.88 11.58
C SER A 104 -0.81 1.21 12.94
N SER A 105 -0.91 2.46 13.37
CA SER A 105 -0.35 2.93 14.63
C SER A 105 -1.20 4.03 15.26
N GLY A 106 -1.20 4.06 16.59
CA GLY A 106 -1.65 5.22 17.37
C GLY A 106 -0.52 6.19 17.74
N ASN A 107 0.73 5.82 17.44
CA ASN A 107 1.89 6.63 17.82
C ASN A 107 2.04 7.85 16.89
N PRO A 108 1.94 9.07 17.43
CA PRO A 108 2.08 10.29 16.62
C PRO A 108 3.50 10.52 16.09
N LYS A 109 4.49 9.77 16.51
CA LYS A 109 5.89 9.93 16.09
C LYS A 109 6.29 8.98 14.94
N CYS A 110 5.48 7.96 14.61
CA CYS A 110 5.78 7.06 13.52
C CYS A 110 5.32 7.58 12.15
N TYR A 111 5.82 6.98 11.10
CA TYR A 111 5.30 7.16 9.74
C TYR A 111 4.05 6.31 9.56
N MET A 112 2.91 6.84 10.02
CA MET A 112 1.67 6.11 10.04
C MET A 112 1.25 5.65 8.66
N GLN A 113 0.91 4.39 8.58
CA GLN A 113 0.29 3.78 7.42
C GLN A 113 -1.16 3.47 7.74
N GLY A 114 -1.95 3.19 6.73
CA GLY A 114 -3.31 2.78 6.96
C GLY A 114 -4.00 2.27 5.72
N ILE A 115 -5.19 1.79 5.95
CA ILE A 115 -6.04 1.19 4.93
C ILE A 115 -7.38 1.92 4.96
N THR A 116 -7.89 2.26 3.78
CA THR A 116 -9.29 2.64 3.60
C THR A 116 -9.95 1.65 2.65
N SER A 117 -11.22 1.31 2.89
CA SER A 117 -11.88 0.25 2.12
C SER A 117 -13.39 0.46 2.03
N ARG A 118 -13.98 -0.04 0.94
CA ARG A 118 -15.44 -0.26 0.84
C ARG A 118 -15.88 -1.42 1.71
N PHE A 119 -14.98 -2.39 1.93
CA PHE A 119 -15.25 -3.60 2.70
C PHE A 119 -14.90 -3.40 4.19
N PRO A 120 -15.51 -4.17 5.08
CA PRO A 120 -15.17 -4.17 6.49
C PRO A 120 -13.70 -4.52 6.76
N ILE A 121 -13.08 -3.80 7.67
CA ILE A 121 -11.69 -4.00 8.08
C ILE A 121 -11.65 -4.49 9.52
N GLU A 122 -11.01 -5.64 9.73
CA GLU A 122 -10.68 -6.19 11.06
C GLU A 122 -9.24 -5.80 11.41
N SER A 123 -9.04 -5.17 12.57
CA SER A 123 -7.71 -4.88 13.09
C SER A 123 -7.12 -6.12 13.74
N VAL A 124 -6.00 -6.63 13.21
CA VAL A 124 -5.31 -7.80 13.80
C VAL A 124 -4.15 -7.36 14.69
N ALA A 125 -3.23 -6.56 14.15
CA ALA A 125 -2.08 -6.06 14.90
C ALA A 125 -1.68 -4.65 14.46
N LYS A 126 -1.23 -3.84 15.42
CA LYS A 126 -0.69 -2.50 15.20
C LYS A 126 0.71 -2.41 15.76
N ASP A 127 1.47 -1.41 15.31
CA ASP A 127 2.79 -1.11 15.85
C ASP A 127 3.73 -2.34 15.90
N LEU A 128 3.72 -3.14 14.82
CA LEU A 128 4.58 -4.33 14.71
C LEU A 128 6.06 -3.98 14.89
N VAL A 129 6.43 -2.77 14.45
CA VAL A 129 7.75 -2.16 14.59
C VAL A 129 7.60 -0.65 14.87
N PRO A 130 8.63 0.04 15.37
CA PRO A 130 8.57 1.46 15.71
C PRO A 130 8.21 2.40 14.56
N THR A 131 8.42 2.00 13.31
CA THR A 131 8.02 2.76 12.12
C THR A 131 6.51 2.73 11.87
N GLY A 132 5.77 1.88 12.59
CA GLY A 132 4.32 1.87 12.60
C GLY A 132 3.68 0.89 11.61
N SER A 133 4.40 -0.12 11.13
CA SER A 133 3.81 -1.20 10.34
C SER A 133 2.73 -1.97 11.12
N GLY A 134 1.74 -2.50 10.41
CA GLY A 134 0.65 -3.23 11.05
C GLY A 134 -0.02 -4.23 10.11
N TRP A 135 -0.96 -4.99 10.65
CA TRP A 135 -1.69 -6.04 9.95
C TRP A 135 -3.20 -5.92 10.19
N ALA A 136 -3.96 -5.92 9.10
CA ALA A 136 -5.42 -5.95 9.12
C ALA A 136 -5.93 -7.04 8.17
N ARG A 137 -7.18 -7.45 8.39
CA ARG A 137 -7.94 -8.32 7.48
C ARG A 137 -9.07 -7.55 6.83
N ILE A 138 -9.34 -7.85 5.57
CA ILE A 138 -10.47 -7.30 4.83
C ILE A 138 -11.31 -8.45 4.30
N ASN A 139 -12.61 -8.39 4.59
CA ASN A 139 -13.56 -9.39 4.10
C ASN A 139 -14.11 -8.94 2.74
N VAL A 140 -13.67 -9.60 1.67
CA VAL A 140 -14.12 -9.34 0.30
C VAL A 140 -15.03 -10.50 -0.13
N GLY A 141 -16.34 -10.29 -0.08
CA GLY A 141 -17.29 -11.37 -0.32
C GLY A 141 -17.13 -12.52 0.71
N THR A 142 -16.79 -13.69 0.22
CA THR A 142 -16.51 -14.88 1.06
C THR A 142 -15.02 -15.05 1.38
N ASN A 143 -14.17 -14.23 0.78
CA ASN A 143 -12.73 -14.34 0.91
C ASN A 143 -12.18 -13.35 1.97
N VAL A 144 -11.09 -13.75 2.62
CA VAL A 144 -10.36 -12.93 3.59
C VAL A 144 -9.02 -12.55 3.02
N LEU A 145 -8.81 -11.25 2.84
CA LEU A 145 -7.54 -10.67 2.40
C LEU A 145 -6.77 -10.15 3.62
N ASN A 146 -5.61 -10.72 3.88
CA ASN A 146 -4.68 -10.23 4.90
C ASN A 146 -3.79 -9.14 4.29
N ILE A 147 -3.74 -7.96 4.90
CA ILE A 147 -2.89 -6.85 4.42
C ILE A 147 -1.93 -6.44 5.53
N VAL A 148 -0.65 -6.51 5.22
CA VAL A 148 0.44 -5.96 6.04
C VAL A 148 0.91 -4.67 5.39
N THR A 149 0.88 -3.59 6.17
CA THR A 149 1.39 -2.29 5.72
C THR A 149 2.85 -2.13 6.12
N VAL A 150 3.66 -1.59 5.23
CA VAL A 150 5.10 -1.43 5.42
C VAL A 150 5.53 0.01 5.11
N HIS A 151 6.38 0.56 5.96
CA HIS A 151 7.18 1.75 5.66
C HIS A 151 8.50 1.63 6.43
N LEU A 152 9.53 1.09 5.79
CA LEU A 152 10.81 0.84 6.43
C LEU A 152 11.59 2.14 6.64
N ASN A 153 12.44 2.13 7.63
CA ASN A 153 13.21 3.30 8.03
C ASN A 153 14.00 3.90 6.84
N TRP A 154 13.76 5.17 6.56
CA TRP A 154 14.40 5.91 5.47
C TRP A 154 15.83 6.40 5.81
N THR A 155 16.16 6.49 7.10
CA THR A 155 17.34 7.20 7.60
C THR A 155 18.70 6.57 7.31
N PRO A 156 18.89 5.26 7.05
CA PRO A 156 20.22 4.67 7.04
C PRO A 156 21.13 5.08 5.86
N TRP A 157 20.67 5.82 4.89
CA TRP A 157 21.49 6.19 3.72
C TRP A 157 22.16 7.55 3.82
N GLY A 158 22.30 8.05 5.04
CA GLY A 158 23.11 9.24 5.27
C GLY A 158 22.51 10.49 4.62
N ARG A 159 21.27 10.81 4.96
CA ARG A 159 20.72 12.13 4.64
C ARG A 159 21.69 13.19 5.18
N GLY A 160 22.14 14.07 4.29
CA GLY A 160 23.16 15.08 4.62
C GLY A 160 24.60 14.61 4.37
N CYS A 161 24.85 13.33 4.05
CA CYS A 161 26.18 12.89 3.64
C CYS A 161 26.53 13.50 2.29
N LYS A 162 27.69 14.18 2.25
CA LYS A 162 28.19 14.90 1.06
C LYS A 162 29.08 14.03 0.18
N SER A 163 29.54 12.87 0.69
CA SER A 163 30.44 11.97 -0.02
C SER A 163 30.04 10.50 0.17
N ASP A 164 30.54 9.61 -0.70
CA ASP A 164 30.33 8.18 -0.59
C ASP A 164 31.02 7.58 0.64
N ALA A 165 32.14 8.18 1.07
CA ALA A 165 32.81 7.79 2.30
C ALA A 165 31.93 8.05 3.54
N GLU A 166 31.27 9.23 3.62
CA GLU A 166 30.32 9.56 4.68
C GLU A 166 29.10 8.65 4.64
N ARG A 167 28.57 8.33 3.46
CA ARG A 167 27.46 7.37 3.30
C ARG A 167 27.84 5.99 3.79
N LYS A 168 29.04 5.52 3.45
CA LYS A 168 29.57 4.22 3.90
C LYS A 168 29.73 4.19 5.41
N ALA A 169 30.27 5.26 6.00
CA ALA A 169 30.41 5.36 7.46
C ALA A 169 29.03 5.43 8.16
N SER A 170 28.08 6.16 7.59
CA SER A 170 26.71 6.22 8.09
C SER A 170 26.02 4.85 8.02
N ALA A 171 26.17 4.12 6.91
CA ALA A 171 25.64 2.77 6.76
C ALA A 171 26.26 1.80 7.78
N ALA A 172 27.56 1.88 8.02
CA ALA A 172 28.25 1.08 9.05
C ALA A 172 27.74 1.36 10.46
N LYS A 173 27.43 2.65 10.77
CA LYS A 173 26.95 3.06 12.08
C LYS A 173 25.48 2.70 12.34
N PHE A 174 24.62 2.83 11.33
CA PHE A 174 23.16 2.70 11.46
C PHE A 174 22.59 1.43 10.82
N GLY A 175 23.45 0.51 10.37
CA GLY A 175 23.05 -0.77 9.81
C GLY A 175 22.52 -0.73 8.38
N GLY A 176 22.30 0.43 7.79
CA GLY A 176 21.87 0.60 6.40
C GLY A 176 20.67 -0.28 6.02
N ASP A 177 20.77 -0.98 4.88
CA ASP A 177 19.74 -1.92 4.42
C ASP A 177 19.62 -3.18 5.29
N PHE A 178 20.65 -3.53 6.07
CA PHE A 178 20.54 -4.62 7.04
C PHE A 178 19.55 -4.28 8.15
N ALA A 179 19.53 -3.03 8.63
CA ALA A 179 18.53 -2.61 9.61
C ALA A 179 17.11 -2.68 9.04
N ARG A 180 16.93 -2.29 7.77
CA ARG A 180 15.65 -2.45 7.07
C ARG A 180 15.28 -3.92 6.87
N ARG A 181 16.26 -4.77 6.56
CA ARG A 181 16.04 -6.21 6.49
C ARG A 181 15.56 -6.76 7.84
N ASP A 182 16.22 -6.41 8.94
CA ASP A 182 15.83 -6.85 10.28
C ASP A 182 14.44 -6.31 10.67
N GLU A 183 14.10 -5.13 10.17
CA GLU A 183 12.79 -4.52 10.38
C GLU A 183 11.69 -5.27 9.63
N ILE A 184 11.85 -5.55 8.30
CA ILE A 184 10.87 -6.33 7.55
C ILE A 184 10.77 -7.76 8.06
N GLU A 185 11.88 -8.39 8.44
CA GLU A 185 11.88 -9.69 9.08
C GLU A 185 11.03 -9.68 10.34
N THR A 186 11.18 -8.66 11.19
CA THR A 186 10.40 -8.51 12.42
C THR A 186 8.90 -8.33 12.09
N VAL A 187 8.57 -7.51 11.10
CA VAL A 187 7.19 -7.31 10.65
C VAL A 187 6.58 -8.64 10.22
N LEU A 188 7.27 -9.40 9.35
CA LEU A 188 6.72 -10.64 8.83
C LEU A 188 6.69 -11.78 9.85
N ARG A 189 7.65 -11.85 10.77
CA ARG A 189 7.62 -12.81 11.89
C ARG A 189 6.44 -12.57 12.84
N LYS A 190 6.00 -11.32 12.98
CA LYS A 190 4.83 -10.95 13.81
C LYS A 190 3.50 -10.95 13.04
N SER A 191 3.52 -11.21 11.75
CA SER A 191 2.34 -11.25 10.89
C SER A 191 2.32 -12.52 10.05
N PHE A 192 2.70 -12.44 8.78
CA PHE A 192 2.63 -13.52 7.80
C PHE A 192 3.25 -14.84 8.30
N LEU A 193 4.48 -14.80 8.80
CA LEU A 193 5.20 -15.99 9.27
C LEU A 193 4.71 -16.53 10.63
N SER A 194 3.85 -15.78 11.33
CA SER A 194 3.25 -16.24 12.59
C SER A 194 1.97 -17.07 12.39
N VAL A 195 1.42 -17.06 11.18
CA VAL A 195 0.15 -17.73 10.87
C VAL A 195 0.43 -19.08 10.23
N PRO A 196 -0.12 -20.18 10.78
CA PRO A 196 -0.04 -21.49 10.13
C PRO A 196 -0.65 -21.42 8.72
N ASP A 197 -0.01 -22.09 7.77
CA ASP A 197 -0.46 -22.16 6.36
C ASP A 197 -0.73 -20.82 5.68
N ALA A 198 -0.05 -19.74 6.12
CA ALA A 198 -0.20 -18.42 5.55
C ALA A 198 0.04 -18.38 4.02
N SER A 199 0.93 -19.24 3.51
CA SER A 199 1.21 -19.38 2.08
C SER A 199 0.00 -19.81 1.24
N ASN A 200 -0.97 -20.48 1.86
CA ASN A 200 -2.22 -20.94 1.24
C ASN A 200 -3.38 -19.95 1.45
N GLN A 201 -3.13 -18.83 2.09
CA GLN A 201 -4.10 -17.75 2.32
C GLN A 201 -3.78 -16.57 1.41
N PHE A 202 -4.73 -15.65 1.27
CA PHE A 202 -4.54 -14.42 0.50
C PHE A 202 -3.87 -13.35 1.36
N TRP A 203 -2.63 -13.03 1.00
CA TRP A 203 -1.84 -12.01 1.66
C TRP A 203 -1.30 -10.98 0.69
N VAL A 204 -1.34 -9.73 1.14
CA VAL A 204 -0.69 -8.57 0.54
C VAL A 204 0.26 -7.97 1.56
N VAL A 205 1.50 -7.70 1.17
CA VAL A 205 2.47 -6.91 1.93
C VAL A 205 2.85 -5.72 1.07
N ALA A 206 2.27 -4.57 1.38
CA ALA A 206 2.42 -3.37 0.53
C ALA A 206 3.05 -2.22 1.31
N GLY A 207 3.97 -1.51 0.66
CA GLY A 207 4.64 -0.43 1.36
C GLY A 207 5.79 0.24 0.63
N ASP A 208 6.32 1.27 1.28
CA ASP A 208 7.61 1.87 0.98
C ASP A 208 8.71 1.11 1.74
N TYR A 209 9.50 0.37 1.00
CA TYR A 209 10.59 -0.42 1.58
C TYR A 209 11.88 0.39 1.73
N ASN A 210 11.94 1.58 1.15
CA ASN A 210 13.14 2.43 1.16
C ASN A 210 14.41 1.66 0.73
N SER A 211 14.26 0.61 -0.06
CA SER A 211 15.30 -0.36 -0.44
C SER A 211 15.14 -0.78 -1.90
N TYR A 212 16.21 -1.26 -2.50
CA TYR A 212 16.24 -1.70 -3.90
C TYR A 212 16.14 -3.22 -4.00
N SER A 213 15.49 -3.69 -5.06
CA SER A 213 15.42 -5.11 -5.38
C SER A 213 16.54 -5.56 -6.30
N PRO A 214 17.11 -6.77 -6.10
CA PRO A 214 18.10 -7.34 -7.00
C PRO A 214 17.54 -7.63 -8.41
N VAL A 215 16.22 -7.78 -8.57
CA VAL A 215 15.58 -7.95 -9.87
C VAL A 215 15.79 -6.75 -10.79
N ASP A 216 15.97 -5.56 -10.20
CA ASP A 216 16.29 -4.31 -10.88
C ASP A 216 17.80 -4.04 -10.96
N GLY A 217 18.63 -5.03 -10.66
CA GLY A 217 20.08 -4.89 -10.50
C GLY A 217 20.78 -4.32 -11.73
N LYS A 218 20.32 -4.66 -12.94
CA LYS A 218 20.84 -4.10 -14.20
C LYS A 218 20.66 -2.57 -14.26
N ARG A 219 19.59 -2.07 -13.68
CA ARG A 219 19.26 -0.63 -13.67
C ARG A 219 20.10 0.12 -12.65
N TYR A 220 20.32 -0.46 -11.48
CA TYR A 220 21.06 0.18 -10.39
C TYR A 220 22.57 0.02 -10.49
N GLY A 221 23.05 -1.02 -11.16
CA GLY A 221 24.48 -1.27 -11.37
C GLY A 221 25.25 -1.69 -10.11
N TYR A 222 24.55 -2.09 -9.03
CA TYR A 222 25.20 -2.64 -7.84
C TYR A 222 25.52 -4.12 -8.02
N PRO A 223 26.59 -4.63 -7.40
CA PRO A 223 26.89 -6.06 -7.38
C PRO A 223 25.70 -6.87 -6.80
N PRO A 224 25.51 -8.13 -7.25
CA PRO A 224 24.39 -8.97 -6.78
C PRO A 224 24.37 -9.20 -5.26
N ASP A 225 25.54 -9.19 -4.61
CA ASP A 225 25.71 -9.33 -3.17
C ASP A 225 25.62 -8.00 -2.40
N SER A 226 25.34 -6.90 -3.10
CA SER A 226 25.26 -5.57 -2.50
C SER A 226 24.32 -5.56 -1.29
N PRO A 227 24.72 -4.93 -0.17
CA PRO A 227 23.82 -4.67 0.95
C PRO A 227 22.53 -3.93 0.55
N ARG A 228 22.57 -3.17 -0.56
CA ARG A 228 21.40 -2.47 -1.12
C ARG A 228 20.22 -3.38 -1.41
N TYR A 229 20.49 -4.66 -1.63
CA TYR A 229 19.50 -5.68 -1.95
C TYR A 229 19.11 -6.55 -0.75
N ALA A 230 19.64 -6.27 0.46
CA ALA A 230 19.47 -7.14 1.62
C ALA A 230 18.01 -7.41 1.98
N VAL A 231 17.13 -6.41 1.88
CA VAL A 231 15.70 -6.52 2.16
C VAL A 231 15.03 -7.51 1.22
N HIS A 232 15.12 -7.25 -0.08
CA HIS A 232 14.39 -8.02 -1.09
C HIS A 232 15.01 -9.39 -1.34
N ARG A 233 16.32 -9.54 -1.11
CA ARG A 233 16.97 -10.84 -1.11
C ARG A 233 16.43 -11.70 0.02
N TRP A 234 16.38 -11.17 1.24
CA TRP A 234 15.81 -11.89 2.38
C TRP A 234 14.34 -12.28 2.11
N LEU A 235 13.52 -11.39 1.54
CA LEU A 235 12.13 -11.71 1.15
C LEU A 235 12.08 -12.89 0.19
N ALA A 236 12.90 -12.88 -0.86
CA ALA A 236 12.93 -13.94 -1.86
C ALA A 236 13.43 -15.29 -1.31
N GLU A 237 14.37 -15.26 -0.36
CA GLU A 237 14.98 -16.46 0.22
C GLU A 237 14.15 -17.05 1.38
N SER A 238 13.41 -16.20 2.11
CA SER A 238 12.78 -16.56 3.39
C SER A 238 11.26 -16.60 3.35
N THR A 239 10.64 -16.19 2.24
CA THR A 239 9.17 -16.17 2.10
C THR A 239 8.72 -16.66 0.73
N PRO A 240 7.48 -17.19 0.61
CA PRO A 240 6.87 -17.53 -0.67
C PRO A 240 6.19 -16.32 -1.35
N LEU A 241 6.40 -15.12 -0.84
CA LEU A 241 5.80 -13.91 -1.38
C LEU A 241 6.45 -13.53 -2.71
N VAL A 242 5.65 -13.09 -3.66
CA VAL A 242 6.10 -12.65 -4.99
C VAL A 242 5.95 -11.14 -5.14
N ASP A 243 6.90 -10.51 -5.79
CA ASP A 243 6.85 -9.12 -6.18
C ASP A 243 5.91 -8.96 -7.37
N VAL A 244 4.72 -8.39 -7.13
CA VAL A 244 3.63 -8.33 -8.11
C VAL A 244 4.07 -7.63 -9.40
N MET A 245 4.74 -6.51 -9.31
CA MET A 245 5.13 -5.75 -10.51
C MET A 245 6.19 -6.49 -11.33
N HIS A 246 7.15 -7.15 -10.68
CA HIS A 246 8.16 -7.92 -11.37
C HIS A 246 7.60 -9.18 -12.04
N GLU A 247 6.74 -9.91 -11.33
CA GLU A 247 6.10 -11.12 -11.88
C GLU A 247 5.13 -10.79 -13.04
N TRP A 248 4.43 -9.63 -12.96
CA TRP A 248 3.48 -9.20 -13.98
C TRP A 248 4.16 -8.67 -15.24
N LEU A 249 5.20 -7.84 -15.09
CA LEU A 249 5.96 -7.21 -16.18
C LEU A 249 7.46 -7.34 -15.92
N PRO A 250 8.05 -8.54 -16.08
CA PRO A 250 9.41 -8.86 -15.60
C PRO A 250 10.53 -8.11 -16.33
N ASN A 251 10.25 -7.56 -17.51
CA ASN A 251 11.23 -6.84 -18.30
C ASN A 251 11.18 -5.32 -18.14
N ASP A 252 10.21 -4.83 -17.37
CA ASP A 252 9.99 -3.40 -17.18
C ASP A 252 10.59 -2.92 -15.87
N PHE A 253 11.11 -1.70 -15.89
CA PHE A 253 11.56 -1.00 -14.69
C PHE A 253 10.49 -0.02 -14.22
N HIS A 254 9.88 -0.34 -13.09
CA HIS A 254 8.73 0.36 -12.55
C HIS A 254 9.15 1.46 -11.57
N VAL A 255 9.42 2.66 -12.06
CA VAL A 255 9.79 3.80 -11.20
C VAL A 255 8.62 4.17 -10.30
N THR A 256 8.81 4.10 -8.99
CA THR A 256 7.79 4.46 -7.99
C THR A 256 8.14 5.70 -7.17
N CYS A 257 9.41 6.12 -7.12
CA CYS A 257 9.83 7.33 -6.39
C CYS A 257 10.79 8.17 -7.21
N GLY A 258 10.53 9.47 -7.27
CA GLY A 258 11.31 10.42 -8.03
C GLY A 258 11.42 10.02 -9.51
N ALA A 259 12.55 10.33 -10.14
CA ALA A 259 12.78 10.02 -11.56
C ALA A 259 13.44 8.65 -11.80
N LYS A 260 13.92 7.95 -10.77
CA LYS A 260 14.87 6.85 -10.98
C LYS A 260 14.74 5.67 -10.03
N SER A 261 13.92 5.74 -9.00
CA SER A 261 13.91 4.73 -7.95
C SER A 261 12.64 3.90 -7.96
N ARG A 262 12.78 2.62 -7.70
CA ARG A 262 11.71 1.73 -7.31
C ARG A 262 11.97 1.32 -5.87
N ILE A 263 11.19 1.85 -4.95
CA ILE A 263 11.29 1.60 -3.51
C ILE A 263 9.96 1.24 -2.88
N ASP A 264 8.89 1.37 -3.64
CA ASP A 264 7.55 0.95 -3.29
C ASP A 264 7.25 -0.40 -3.94
N TYR A 265 6.68 -1.31 -3.16
CA TYR A 265 6.41 -2.67 -3.60
C TYR A 265 5.08 -3.16 -3.07
N VAL A 266 4.44 -4.02 -3.86
CA VAL A 266 3.33 -4.86 -3.46
C VAL A 266 3.78 -6.31 -3.63
N TYR A 267 3.86 -7.02 -2.51
CA TYR A 267 4.12 -8.47 -2.48
C TYR A 267 2.82 -9.20 -2.21
N MET A 268 2.65 -10.35 -2.81
CA MET A 268 1.49 -11.22 -2.60
C MET A 268 1.90 -12.68 -2.42
N THR A 269 1.06 -13.47 -1.76
CA THR A 269 1.15 -14.93 -1.85
C THR A 269 0.93 -15.36 -3.29
N ARG A 270 1.60 -16.43 -3.73
CA ARG A 270 1.49 -16.94 -5.10
C ARG A 270 0.06 -17.33 -5.47
N GLY A 271 -0.71 -17.86 -4.49
CA GLY A 271 -2.13 -18.14 -4.68
C GLY A 271 -2.93 -16.90 -5.05
N LEU A 272 -2.75 -15.79 -4.32
CA LEU A 272 -3.41 -14.53 -4.66
C LEU A 272 -2.91 -13.94 -5.98
N PHE A 273 -1.61 -14.03 -6.25
CA PHE A 273 -1.04 -13.55 -7.52
C PHE A 273 -1.65 -14.26 -8.73
N GLY A 274 -2.03 -15.53 -8.60
CA GLY A 274 -2.75 -16.27 -9.64
C GLY A 274 -4.11 -15.69 -10.03
N HIS A 275 -4.66 -14.79 -9.23
CA HIS A 275 -5.90 -14.06 -9.46
C HIS A 275 -5.69 -12.63 -9.99
N VAL A 276 -4.44 -12.19 -10.18
CA VAL A 276 -4.14 -10.84 -10.70
C VAL A 276 -4.54 -10.77 -12.17
N GLU A 277 -5.35 -9.78 -12.51
CA GLU A 277 -5.78 -9.47 -13.87
C GLU A 277 -5.00 -8.31 -14.49
N GLU A 278 -4.57 -7.36 -13.66
CA GLU A 278 -3.75 -6.24 -14.08
C GLU A 278 -2.91 -5.71 -12.90
N ALA A 279 -1.65 -5.36 -13.17
CA ALA A 279 -0.81 -4.62 -12.23
C ALA A 279 -0.03 -3.53 -12.97
N ARG A 280 -0.04 -2.31 -12.40
CA ARG A 280 0.64 -1.17 -13.01
C ARG A 280 1.07 -0.12 -11.99
N VAL A 281 2.14 0.61 -12.32
CA VAL A 281 2.43 1.90 -11.68
C VAL A 281 1.61 2.97 -12.41
N VAL A 282 0.83 3.75 -11.65
CA VAL A 282 -0.02 4.78 -12.27
C VAL A 282 0.81 6.03 -12.53
N VAL A 283 0.91 6.37 -13.82
CA VAL A 283 1.65 7.55 -14.28
C VAL A 283 0.70 8.42 -15.10
N ASP A 284 0.15 9.42 -14.48
CA ASP A 284 -0.70 10.41 -15.13
C ASP A 284 -0.33 11.84 -14.71
N ARG A 285 -1.07 12.82 -15.19
CA ARG A 285 -0.79 14.24 -14.88
C ARG A 285 -0.84 14.54 -13.38
N TYR A 286 -1.66 13.82 -12.63
CA TYR A 286 -1.82 14.02 -11.18
C TYR A 286 -0.68 13.36 -10.40
N THR A 287 -0.26 12.17 -10.79
CA THR A 287 0.71 11.33 -10.06
C THR A 287 2.15 11.50 -10.55
N ARG A 288 2.41 12.42 -11.48
CA ARG A 288 3.78 12.69 -11.94
C ARG A 288 4.58 13.33 -10.82
N PRO A 289 5.60 12.67 -10.28
CA PRO A 289 6.50 13.27 -9.30
C PRO A 289 7.57 14.17 -9.95
N GLU A 290 7.50 14.38 -11.26
CA GLU A 290 8.50 15.14 -12.00
C GLU A 290 8.35 16.63 -11.73
N TYR A 291 9.34 17.16 -11.06
CA TYR A 291 9.52 18.60 -10.90
C TYR A 291 9.88 19.22 -12.26
N SER A 292 9.01 20.01 -12.84
CA SER A 292 9.26 20.66 -14.14
C SER A 292 9.86 22.07 -14.03
N GLY A 293 10.18 22.54 -12.83
CA GLY A 293 10.85 23.85 -12.66
C GLY A 293 10.00 25.08 -13.00
N VAL A 294 8.72 24.92 -13.38
CA VAL A 294 7.81 26.02 -13.72
C VAL A 294 6.74 26.07 -12.64
N GLY A 295 6.60 27.22 -12.01
CA GLY A 295 5.96 27.51 -10.72
C GLY A 295 4.55 27.02 -10.40
N ASP A 296 3.93 26.16 -11.22
CA ASP A 296 2.54 25.70 -11.01
C ASP A 296 2.37 24.19 -11.07
N ILE A 297 3.43 23.41 -10.86
CA ILE A 297 3.29 21.97 -10.96
C ILE A 297 2.99 21.39 -9.60
N TRP A 298 1.74 21.13 -9.46
CA TRP A 298 1.19 20.40 -8.36
C TRP A 298 1.56 18.92 -8.43
N ARG A 299 2.17 18.41 -7.38
CA ARG A 299 2.40 16.99 -7.16
C ARG A 299 1.86 16.60 -5.79
N PRO A 300 1.04 15.55 -5.69
CA PRO A 300 0.52 15.10 -4.39
C PRO A 300 1.57 14.35 -3.57
N SER A 301 2.57 13.77 -4.24
CA SER A 301 3.63 12.97 -3.64
C SER A 301 4.83 12.90 -4.57
N ASP A 302 6.02 12.63 -4.05
CA ASP A 302 7.19 12.23 -4.80
C ASP A 302 7.20 10.73 -5.16
N HIS A 303 6.20 9.99 -4.69
CA HIS A 303 5.95 8.60 -5.06
C HIS A 303 4.81 8.46 -6.07
N ARG A 304 4.82 7.35 -6.79
CA ARG A 304 3.77 6.93 -7.73
C ARG A 304 2.96 5.79 -7.15
N PRO A 305 1.64 5.79 -7.36
CA PRO A 305 0.79 4.69 -6.91
C PRO A 305 1.05 3.41 -7.68
N ILE A 306 0.89 2.27 -7.00
CA ILE A 306 0.79 0.95 -7.61
C ILE A 306 -0.67 0.52 -7.53
N MET A 307 -1.22 0.06 -8.64
CA MET A 307 -2.57 -0.46 -8.73
C MET A 307 -2.55 -1.90 -9.15
N VAL A 308 -3.33 -2.73 -8.47
CA VAL A 308 -3.47 -4.15 -8.77
C VAL A 308 -4.95 -4.50 -8.78
N ASP A 309 -5.40 -5.06 -9.88
CA ASP A 309 -6.75 -5.60 -10.07
C ASP A 309 -6.67 -7.12 -10.01
N PHE A 310 -7.53 -7.74 -9.20
CA PHE A 310 -7.59 -9.20 -9.05
C PHE A 310 -9.02 -9.68 -8.79
N ASP A 311 -9.33 -10.90 -9.25
CA ASP A 311 -10.63 -11.55 -9.10
C ASP A 311 -10.46 -12.87 -8.32
N PHE A 312 -11.19 -13.05 -7.18
CA PHE A 312 -11.13 -14.26 -6.35
C PHE A 312 -12.44 -14.61 -5.66
#